data_f83ed49c110eecf647396de9fc74d68c
#
_entry.id   f83ed49c110eecf647396de9fc74d68c
#
_cell.length_a   1.000
_cell.length_b   1.000
_cell.length_c   1.000
_cell.angle_alpha   90.00
_cell.angle_beta   90.00
_cell.angle_gamma   90.00
#
_symmetry.space_group_name_H-M   'P 1'
#
loop_
_entity.id
_entity.type
_entity.pdbx_description
1 polymer ?
#
loop_
_entity_poly.entity_id
_entity_poly.type
_entity_poly.pdbx_seq_one_letter_code
_entity_poly.pdbx_strand_id
1 'polypeptide(L)'
;SPQKLFDIYLASVGLGQGFDMCLPLTPKGVMEWRDVKSLEGFAELMNKTFSKNFIKRARLVPSNVRGNITRHYGTAKLTDNDRYSYWATDDTVTNASLMIELPKKQVFNLIKVRENIKLGQRIDSMKVDAWVDGGWKEIAEATSIGACRIIRLENDLNTDRIRLRFFAPVALAVSEVSLFKEPDNLEAPKIYRKKDGMVSIRTDRPVISIRYTTDGTEPSFTSNEYKEPFLFDKQGVVRAAVFTSDKKSGEITSVIFDQCKKNWKIISPVKSGVDNMIDDNVESYFHTYDAGNKKEFVPDEVIVDMGTTIPVSEIIYTPRQDMYRNVDGVIENYEIYLSEDGLKWEMASKGVFQNIRQTLVPQEIKLNKVYRSRYLKFVVNGVLEKNFISVAEIGVRTVD
;
A
#
# COMPACT_ATOMS: atom_id res chain seq x y z
N SER A 1 -1.38 4.46 5.64
CA SER A 1 -2.21 5.28 4.72
C SER A 1 -3.69 5.20 5.11
N PRO A 2 -4.55 6.13 4.66
CA PRO A 2 -6.00 6.13 4.88
C PRO A 2 -6.66 4.82 4.47
N GLN A 3 -6.23 4.28 3.34
CA GLN A 3 -6.75 3.04 2.79
C GLN A 3 -6.41 1.83 3.67
N LYS A 4 -5.19 1.77 4.21
CA LYS A 4 -4.80 0.70 5.14
C LYS A 4 -5.64 0.73 6.42
N LEU A 5 -5.95 1.92 6.94
CA LEU A 5 -6.86 2.08 8.09
C LEU A 5 -8.27 1.59 7.76
N PHE A 6 -8.75 1.86 6.55
CA PHE A 6 -10.05 1.37 6.09
C PHE A 6 -10.08 -0.16 5.95
N ASP A 7 -8.99 -0.77 5.46
CA ASP A 7 -8.86 -2.23 5.39
C ASP A 7 -8.90 -2.87 6.78
N ILE A 8 -8.18 -2.27 7.75
CA ILE A 8 -8.20 -2.73 9.14
C ILE A 8 -9.61 -2.57 9.72
N TYR A 9 -10.30 -1.46 9.43
CA TYR A 9 -11.69 -1.27 9.85
C TYR A 9 -12.60 -2.39 9.31
N LEU A 10 -12.50 -2.74 8.03
CA LEU A 10 -13.29 -3.83 7.46
C LEU A 10 -12.90 -5.20 8.03
N ALA A 11 -11.61 -5.42 8.34
CA ALA A 11 -11.11 -6.66 8.92
C ALA A 11 -11.37 -6.78 10.45
N SER A 12 -11.76 -5.70 11.12
CA SER A 12 -12.10 -5.70 12.55
C SER A 12 -13.60 -5.42 12.78
N VAL A 13 -14.05 -4.17 12.62
CA VAL A 13 -15.45 -3.79 12.81
C VAL A 13 -16.36 -4.51 11.81
N GLY A 14 -15.89 -4.70 10.58
CA GLY A 14 -16.60 -5.48 9.56
C GLY A 14 -16.73 -6.97 9.88
N LEU A 15 -16.03 -7.46 10.90
CA LEU A 15 -16.14 -8.82 11.44
C LEU A 15 -16.71 -8.84 12.88
N GLY A 16 -17.33 -7.74 13.32
CA GLY A 16 -17.97 -7.64 14.62
C GLY A 16 -17.06 -7.35 15.80
N GLN A 17 -15.79 -7.00 15.54
CA GLN A 17 -14.80 -6.65 16.58
C GLN A 17 -14.68 -5.14 16.79
N GLY A 18 -13.97 -4.72 17.83
CA GLY A 18 -13.58 -3.33 18.03
C GLY A 18 -12.43 -2.92 17.10
N PHE A 19 -12.32 -1.61 16.86
CA PHE A 19 -11.17 -1.00 16.21
C PHE A 19 -10.63 0.10 17.11
N ASP A 20 -9.52 -0.18 17.77
CA ASP A 20 -8.85 0.73 18.70
C ASP A 20 -7.50 1.14 18.11
N MET A 21 -7.20 2.45 18.09
CA MET A 21 -5.98 3.01 17.53
C MET A 21 -5.20 3.78 18.57
N CYS A 22 -3.97 3.34 18.84
CA CYS A 22 -3.00 4.12 19.61
C CYS A 22 -2.32 5.14 18.71
N LEU A 23 -2.40 6.42 19.05
CA LEU A 23 -1.78 7.52 18.32
C LEU A 23 -0.62 8.08 19.14
N PRO A 24 0.65 7.89 18.71
CA PRO A 24 1.78 8.42 19.43
C PRO A 24 1.82 9.95 19.32
N LEU A 25 2.12 10.60 20.43
CA LEU A 25 2.35 12.03 20.46
C LEU A 25 3.85 12.33 20.29
N THR A 26 4.15 13.43 19.62
CA THR A 26 5.51 13.98 19.58
C THR A 26 5.93 14.46 20.98
N PRO A 27 7.23 14.69 21.23
CA PRO A 27 7.69 15.28 22.50
C PRO A 27 7.06 16.63 22.85
N LYS A 28 6.44 17.31 21.89
CA LYS A 28 5.68 18.56 22.07
C LYS A 28 4.21 18.33 22.46
N GLY A 29 3.78 17.08 22.61
CA GLY A 29 2.40 16.73 22.99
C GLY A 29 1.39 16.86 21.84
N VAL A 30 1.81 16.95 20.58
CA VAL A 30 0.94 17.01 19.40
C VAL A 30 1.12 15.78 18.53
N MET A 31 0.10 15.42 17.75
CA MET A 31 0.22 14.35 16.77
C MET A 31 1.15 14.76 15.60
N GLU A 32 1.87 13.80 15.06
CA GLU A 32 2.64 13.98 13.83
C GLU A 32 1.70 14.31 12.68
N TRP A 33 2.05 15.32 11.86
CA TRP A 33 1.19 15.81 10.77
C TRP A 33 0.81 14.72 9.74
N ARG A 34 1.67 13.72 9.53
CA ARG A 34 1.39 12.58 8.64
C ARG A 34 0.31 11.67 9.20
N ASP A 35 0.28 11.49 10.51
CA ASP A 35 -0.77 10.70 11.17
C ASP A 35 -2.09 11.45 11.11
N VAL A 36 -2.09 12.78 11.32
CA VAL A 36 -3.27 13.63 11.14
C VAL A 36 -3.84 13.48 9.74
N LYS A 37 -3.01 13.64 8.68
CA LYS A 37 -3.45 13.45 7.30
C LYS A 37 -4.01 12.06 7.02
N SER A 38 -3.39 11.01 7.59
CA SER A 38 -3.87 9.64 7.43
C SER A 38 -5.24 9.44 8.06
N LEU A 39 -5.49 10.06 9.21
CA LEU A 39 -6.80 10.01 9.88
C LEU A 39 -7.87 10.81 9.15
N GLU A 40 -7.54 12.01 8.68
CA GLU A 40 -8.44 12.84 7.87
C GLU A 40 -8.87 12.11 6.59
N GLY A 41 -7.92 11.53 5.86
CA GLY A 41 -8.19 10.75 4.66
C GLY A 41 -9.01 9.48 4.95
N PHE A 42 -8.75 8.80 6.09
CA PHE A 42 -9.57 7.68 6.54
C PHE A 42 -11.02 8.12 6.85
N ALA A 43 -11.21 9.22 7.57
CA ALA A 43 -12.53 9.77 7.88
C ALA A 43 -13.28 10.15 6.60
N GLU A 44 -12.59 10.76 5.62
CA GLU A 44 -13.16 11.08 4.31
C GLU A 44 -13.60 9.83 3.55
N LEU A 45 -12.77 8.78 3.54
CA LEU A 45 -13.08 7.50 2.90
C LEU A 45 -14.27 6.81 3.55
N MET A 46 -14.35 6.81 4.89
CA MET A 46 -15.50 6.32 5.67
C MET A 46 -16.79 7.07 5.27
N ASN A 47 -16.74 8.39 5.25
CA ASN A 47 -17.89 9.21 4.87
C ASN A 47 -18.32 8.96 3.42
N LYS A 48 -17.40 8.94 2.47
CA LYS A 48 -17.70 8.65 1.06
C LYS A 48 -18.35 7.28 0.89
N THR A 49 -17.85 6.27 1.60
CA THR A 49 -18.33 4.89 1.51
C THR A 49 -19.72 4.73 2.12
N PHE A 50 -19.93 5.19 3.37
CA PHE A 50 -21.11 4.85 4.16
C PHE A 50 -22.21 5.91 4.17
N SER A 51 -22.02 7.08 3.55
CA SER A 51 -23.05 8.14 3.51
C SER A 51 -24.28 7.76 2.71
N LYS A 52 -24.14 6.93 1.67
CA LYS A 52 -25.22 6.54 0.77
C LYS A 52 -25.52 5.05 0.88
N ASN A 53 -26.56 4.71 1.62
CA ASN A 53 -27.08 3.34 1.66
C ASN A 53 -28.10 3.12 0.54
N PHE A 54 -27.80 2.23 -0.41
CA PHE A 54 -28.64 1.95 -1.57
C PHE A 54 -29.95 1.23 -1.25
N ILE A 55 -30.04 0.56 -0.09
CA ILE A 55 -31.23 -0.21 0.30
C ILE A 55 -32.38 0.67 0.80
N LYS A 56 -32.17 1.94 1.15
CA LYS A 56 -33.18 2.80 1.79
C LYS A 56 -34.51 2.92 1.03
N ARG A 57 -34.53 2.67 -0.28
CA ARG A 57 -35.73 2.73 -1.13
C ARG A 57 -36.03 1.37 -1.78
N ALA A 58 -35.37 0.31 -1.32
CA ALA A 58 -35.57 -1.02 -1.86
C ALA A 58 -36.86 -1.63 -1.32
N ARG A 59 -37.49 -2.50 -2.12
CA ARG A 59 -38.49 -3.42 -1.66
C ARG A 59 -37.81 -4.62 -1.02
N LEU A 60 -38.15 -4.89 0.24
CA LEU A 60 -37.59 -5.96 1.03
C LEU A 60 -38.61 -7.04 1.22
N VAL A 61 -38.38 -8.22 0.65
CA VAL A 61 -39.33 -9.35 0.66
C VAL A 61 -38.72 -10.50 1.46
N PRO A 62 -39.17 -10.72 2.71
CA PRO A 62 -38.70 -11.82 3.54
C PRO A 62 -39.43 -13.10 3.20
N SER A 63 -38.78 -14.26 3.37
CA SER A 63 -39.45 -15.57 3.24
C SER A 63 -40.40 -15.90 4.38
N ASN A 64 -40.18 -15.29 5.56
CA ASN A 64 -41.04 -15.46 6.75
C ASN A 64 -40.96 -14.23 7.64
N VAL A 65 -42.03 -13.92 8.37
CA VAL A 65 -42.06 -12.87 9.42
C VAL A 65 -42.78 -13.46 10.65
N ARG A 66 -42.17 -13.38 11.80
CA ARG A 66 -42.67 -13.92 13.07
C ARG A 66 -44.14 -13.54 13.32
N GLY A 67 -44.97 -14.58 13.42
CA GLY A 67 -46.41 -14.44 13.65
C GLY A 67 -47.16 -13.60 12.63
N ASN A 68 -46.56 -13.35 11.44
CA ASN A 68 -47.03 -12.37 10.46
C ASN A 68 -47.19 -10.92 11.02
N ILE A 69 -46.54 -10.60 12.16
CA ILE A 69 -46.65 -9.30 12.83
C ILE A 69 -45.60 -8.33 12.26
N THR A 70 -45.88 -7.84 11.06
CA THR A 70 -44.91 -6.96 10.31
C THR A 70 -44.58 -5.67 11.04
N ARG A 71 -45.49 -5.14 11.87
CA ARG A 71 -45.25 -3.93 12.67
C ARG A 71 -44.08 -4.12 13.65
N HIS A 72 -43.92 -5.28 14.25
CA HIS A 72 -42.90 -5.56 15.26
C HIS A 72 -41.67 -6.27 14.67
N TYR A 73 -41.88 -7.22 13.75
CA TYR A 73 -40.83 -8.11 13.25
C TYR A 73 -40.65 -8.08 11.73
N GLY A 74 -41.20 -7.05 11.07
CA GLY A 74 -41.08 -6.91 9.59
C GLY A 74 -39.80 -6.28 9.14
N THR A 75 -39.57 -6.30 7.81
CA THR A 75 -38.33 -5.82 7.17
C THR A 75 -38.12 -4.33 7.23
N ALA A 76 -39.11 -3.50 7.62
CA ALA A 76 -38.91 -2.07 7.88
C ALA A 76 -37.86 -1.83 9.00
N LYS A 77 -37.68 -2.81 9.87
CA LYS A 77 -36.68 -2.80 10.96
C LYS A 77 -35.23 -2.89 10.47
N LEU A 78 -35.03 -3.33 9.24
CA LEU A 78 -33.69 -3.47 8.66
C LEU A 78 -33.07 -2.15 8.20
N THR A 79 -33.87 -1.06 8.15
CA THR A 79 -33.45 0.24 7.58
C THR A 79 -33.83 1.45 8.43
N ASP A 80 -34.35 1.23 9.67
CA ASP A 80 -34.82 2.29 10.57
C ASP A 80 -33.72 2.95 11.40
N ASN A 81 -32.44 2.50 11.25
CA ASN A 81 -31.26 2.93 11.99
C ASN A 81 -31.30 2.61 13.50
N ASP A 82 -32.24 1.81 13.95
CA ASP A 82 -32.28 1.30 15.32
C ASP A 82 -31.61 -0.09 15.38
N ARG A 83 -30.44 -0.17 15.98
CA ARG A 83 -29.67 -1.43 16.12
C ARG A 83 -30.37 -2.48 17.01
N TYR A 84 -31.44 -2.14 17.68
CA TYR A 84 -32.19 -3.02 18.58
C TYR A 84 -33.55 -3.41 18.05
N SER A 85 -34.07 -2.75 17.06
CA SER A 85 -35.20 -3.26 16.28
C SER A 85 -34.69 -4.37 15.33
N TYR A 86 -35.57 -5.30 14.92
CA TYR A 86 -35.12 -6.42 14.11
C TYR A 86 -36.25 -7.06 13.31
N TRP A 87 -35.92 -7.59 12.17
CA TRP A 87 -36.71 -8.59 11.46
C TRP A 87 -36.46 -9.93 12.14
N ALA A 88 -37.55 -10.68 12.40
CA ALA A 88 -37.50 -12.04 12.97
C ALA A 88 -38.33 -13.01 12.22
N THR A 89 -37.91 -14.28 12.23
CA THR A 89 -38.70 -15.45 11.75
C THR A 89 -39.41 -16.13 12.88
N ASP A 90 -40.37 -17.00 12.54
CA ASP A 90 -41.04 -17.92 13.48
C ASP A 90 -39.98 -18.86 14.11
N ASP A 91 -40.26 -19.36 15.32
CA ASP A 91 -39.32 -20.17 16.10
C ASP A 91 -38.84 -21.45 15.39
N THR A 92 -39.69 -22.01 14.52
CA THR A 92 -39.37 -23.23 13.74
C THR A 92 -38.65 -22.95 12.43
N VAL A 93 -38.49 -21.66 12.04
CA VAL A 93 -37.87 -21.28 10.76
C VAL A 93 -36.39 -20.95 11.00
N THR A 94 -35.57 -21.93 10.71
CA THR A 94 -34.07 -21.85 10.88
C THR A 94 -33.36 -21.45 9.61
N ASN A 95 -33.98 -21.60 8.45
CA ASN A 95 -33.47 -21.16 7.15
C ASN A 95 -34.43 -20.14 6.56
N ALA A 96 -33.93 -18.94 6.29
CA ALA A 96 -34.74 -17.87 5.74
C ALA A 96 -33.98 -17.07 4.69
N SER A 97 -34.72 -16.39 3.85
CA SER A 97 -34.14 -15.50 2.85
C SER A 97 -34.80 -14.13 2.86
N LEU A 98 -34.03 -13.16 2.47
CA LEU A 98 -34.44 -11.79 2.23
C LEU A 98 -34.11 -11.42 0.79
N MET A 99 -35.14 -11.15 0.00
CA MET A 99 -34.97 -10.59 -1.34
C MET A 99 -34.98 -9.07 -1.24
N ILE A 100 -34.04 -8.44 -1.90
CA ILE A 100 -33.83 -7.00 -1.99
C ILE A 100 -34.00 -6.58 -3.43
N GLU A 101 -35.06 -5.81 -3.71
CA GLU A 101 -35.37 -5.28 -5.04
C GLU A 101 -35.12 -3.76 -5.02
N LEU A 102 -34.04 -3.32 -5.68
CA LEU A 102 -33.68 -1.90 -5.79
C LEU A 102 -34.56 -1.24 -6.87
N PRO A 103 -34.90 0.06 -6.74
CA PRO A 103 -35.72 0.78 -7.73
C PRO A 103 -35.09 0.82 -9.14
N LYS A 104 -33.77 0.69 -9.23
CA LYS A 104 -32.97 0.60 -10.45
C LYS A 104 -31.64 -0.10 -10.16
N LYS A 105 -30.98 -0.57 -11.21
CA LYS A 105 -29.60 -1.09 -11.06
C LYS A 105 -28.70 -0.09 -10.35
N GLN A 106 -27.95 -0.58 -9.40
CA GLN A 106 -26.93 0.17 -8.64
C GLN A 106 -25.60 -0.56 -8.71
N VAL A 107 -24.53 0.21 -8.69
CA VAL A 107 -23.18 -0.32 -8.55
C VAL A 107 -22.79 -0.25 -7.07
N PHE A 108 -22.44 -1.37 -6.49
CA PHE A 108 -21.98 -1.48 -5.09
C PHE A 108 -21.00 -2.65 -4.95
N ASN A 109 -20.23 -2.64 -3.86
CA ASN A 109 -19.26 -3.69 -3.56
C ASN A 109 -19.13 -4.01 -2.06
N LEU A 110 -19.96 -3.37 -1.21
CA LEU A 110 -20.04 -3.69 0.21
C LEU A 110 -21.46 -4.05 0.62
N ILE A 111 -21.58 -5.17 1.34
CA ILE A 111 -22.84 -5.65 1.90
C ILE A 111 -22.65 -5.73 3.43
N LYS A 112 -23.44 -4.98 4.18
CA LYS A 112 -23.39 -4.97 5.63
C LYS A 112 -24.65 -5.57 6.21
N VAL A 113 -24.47 -6.48 7.18
CA VAL A 113 -25.56 -7.12 7.92
C VAL A 113 -25.24 -7.08 9.41
N ARG A 114 -26.28 -6.94 10.24
CA ARG A 114 -26.19 -7.03 11.69
C ARG A 114 -27.29 -7.89 12.26
N GLU A 115 -26.97 -8.66 13.29
CA GLU A 115 -27.97 -9.29 14.16
C GLU A 115 -28.31 -8.36 15.34
N ASN A 116 -29.49 -8.56 15.93
CA ASN A 116 -29.80 -7.96 17.23
C ASN A 116 -29.00 -8.70 18.31
N ILE A 117 -27.80 -8.21 18.58
CA ILE A 117 -26.83 -8.87 19.49
C ILE A 117 -27.34 -9.01 20.94
N LYS A 118 -28.36 -8.25 21.35
CA LYS A 118 -29.02 -8.46 22.65
C LYS A 118 -29.70 -9.81 22.78
N LEU A 119 -30.08 -10.40 21.62
CA LEU A 119 -30.70 -11.73 21.55
C LEU A 119 -29.65 -12.83 21.27
N GLY A 120 -28.37 -12.46 21.24
CA GLY A 120 -27.26 -13.34 20.92
C GLY A 120 -26.98 -13.46 19.42
N GLN A 121 -25.83 -14.00 19.08
CA GLN A 121 -25.49 -14.39 17.72
C GLN A 121 -26.21 -15.69 17.38
N ARG A 122 -26.96 -15.73 16.31
CA ARG A 122 -27.85 -16.83 15.92
C ARG A 122 -27.53 -17.42 14.55
N ILE A 123 -26.99 -16.59 13.65
CA ILE A 123 -26.72 -16.98 12.27
C ILE A 123 -25.35 -17.65 12.18
N ASP A 124 -25.32 -18.91 11.74
CA ASP A 124 -24.09 -19.68 11.54
C ASP A 124 -23.44 -19.36 10.20
N SER A 125 -24.27 -19.13 9.16
CA SER A 125 -23.74 -18.74 7.84
C SER A 125 -24.77 -17.96 7.03
N MET A 126 -24.27 -17.21 6.07
CA MET A 126 -25.07 -16.45 5.11
C MET A 126 -24.46 -16.59 3.72
N LYS A 127 -25.33 -16.77 2.71
CA LYS A 127 -24.97 -16.72 1.30
C LYS A 127 -25.64 -15.54 0.63
N VAL A 128 -24.95 -14.95 -0.33
CA VAL A 128 -25.42 -13.81 -1.10
C VAL A 128 -25.53 -14.19 -2.55
N ASP A 129 -26.73 -14.09 -3.11
CA ASP A 129 -26.98 -14.25 -4.53
C ASP A 129 -27.31 -12.89 -5.16
N ALA A 130 -26.88 -12.68 -6.39
CA ALA A 130 -27.25 -11.55 -7.22
C ALA A 130 -27.90 -11.99 -8.53
N TRP A 131 -28.81 -11.18 -9.03
CA TRP A 131 -29.42 -11.42 -10.35
C TRP A 131 -28.52 -10.79 -11.42
N VAL A 132 -27.81 -11.61 -12.17
CA VAL A 132 -26.85 -11.21 -13.20
C VAL A 132 -27.06 -12.08 -14.45
N ASP A 133 -27.04 -11.47 -15.62
CA ASP A 133 -27.19 -12.15 -16.92
C ASP A 133 -28.43 -13.04 -17.01
N GLY A 134 -29.57 -12.62 -16.44
CA GLY A 134 -30.81 -13.32 -16.50
C GLY A 134 -30.99 -14.48 -15.51
N GLY A 135 -30.07 -14.62 -14.53
CA GLY A 135 -30.12 -15.69 -13.52
C GLY A 135 -29.58 -15.29 -12.16
N TRP A 136 -29.92 -16.10 -11.15
CA TRP A 136 -29.31 -15.99 -9.83
C TRP A 136 -27.92 -16.62 -9.83
N LYS A 137 -26.89 -15.85 -9.38
CA LYS A 137 -25.53 -16.34 -9.17
C LYS A 137 -25.15 -16.09 -7.71
N GLU A 138 -24.58 -17.08 -7.03
CA GLU A 138 -23.96 -16.90 -5.73
C GLU A 138 -22.69 -16.07 -5.93
N ILE A 139 -22.56 -14.95 -5.19
CA ILE A 139 -21.48 -13.97 -5.36
C ILE A 139 -20.61 -13.85 -4.12
N ALA A 140 -21.10 -14.26 -2.96
CA ALA A 140 -20.37 -14.25 -1.71
C ALA A 140 -21.02 -15.17 -0.68
N GLU A 141 -20.19 -15.56 0.29
CA GLU A 141 -20.64 -16.24 1.50
C GLU A 141 -19.97 -15.65 2.73
N ALA A 142 -20.58 -15.82 3.88
CA ALA A 142 -20.02 -15.46 5.17
C ALA A 142 -20.41 -16.51 6.21
N THR A 143 -19.58 -16.68 7.20
CA THR A 143 -19.89 -17.42 8.43
C THR A 143 -20.83 -16.59 9.30
N SER A 144 -20.70 -16.64 10.61
CA SER A 144 -21.50 -15.86 11.58
C SER A 144 -21.60 -14.36 11.23
N ILE A 145 -22.70 -13.75 11.60
CA ILE A 145 -22.97 -12.31 11.40
C ILE A 145 -22.65 -11.52 12.66
N GLY A 146 -23.30 -11.83 13.78
CA GLY A 146 -23.09 -11.16 15.06
C GLY A 146 -23.37 -9.67 15.04
N ALA A 147 -22.57 -8.90 15.80
CA ALA A 147 -22.75 -7.45 15.94
C ALA A 147 -22.59 -6.67 14.63
N CYS A 148 -21.79 -7.18 13.72
CA CYS A 148 -21.58 -6.60 12.38
C CYS A 148 -20.87 -7.60 11.47
N ARG A 149 -21.34 -7.73 10.24
CA ARG A 149 -20.63 -8.39 9.15
C ARG A 149 -20.66 -7.49 7.93
N ILE A 150 -19.46 -7.11 7.44
CA ILE A 150 -19.31 -6.41 6.17
C ILE A 150 -18.60 -7.36 5.20
N ILE A 151 -19.28 -7.69 4.11
CA ILE A 151 -18.71 -8.45 3.00
C ILE A 151 -18.26 -7.45 1.95
N ARG A 152 -16.97 -7.47 1.61
CA ARG A 152 -16.41 -6.76 0.47
C ARG A 152 -16.35 -7.73 -0.71
N LEU A 153 -17.01 -7.39 -1.80
CA LEU A 153 -16.94 -8.11 -3.06
C LEU A 153 -15.60 -7.82 -3.76
N GLU A 154 -15.07 -8.80 -4.48
CA GLU A 154 -13.81 -8.62 -5.24
C GLU A 154 -13.97 -7.59 -6.37
N ASN A 155 -15.16 -7.54 -6.98
CA ASN A 155 -15.49 -6.63 -8.06
C ASN A 155 -16.79 -5.87 -7.77
N ASP A 156 -16.93 -4.73 -8.42
CA ASP A 156 -18.18 -3.98 -8.41
C ASP A 156 -19.32 -4.80 -9.02
N LEU A 157 -20.42 -4.86 -8.32
CA LEU A 157 -21.63 -5.54 -8.76
C LEU A 157 -22.64 -4.50 -9.25
N ASN A 158 -23.12 -4.67 -10.48
CA ASN A 158 -24.17 -3.83 -11.06
C ASN A 158 -25.49 -4.63 -11.22
N THR A 159 -26.39 -4.50 -10.27
CA THR A 159 -27.67 -5.22 -10.26
C THR A 159 -28.76 -4.43 -9.55
N ASP A 160 -30.01 -4.81 -9.76
CA ASP A 160 -31.19 -4.32 -9.04
C ASP A 160 -31.83 -5.38 -8.11
N ARG A 161 -31.32 -6.62 -8.10
CA ARG A 161 -31.87 -7.68 -7.28
C ARG A 161 -30.81 -8.53 -6.60
N ILE A 162 -30.94 -8.67 -5.27
CA ILE A 162 -30.05 -9.44 -4.40
C ILE A 162 -30.91 -10.33 -3.51
N ARG A 163 -30.41 -11.50 -3.18
CA ARG A 163 -31.02 -12.40 -2.21
C ARG A 163 -29.98 -12.78 -1.16
N LEU A 164 -30.30 -12.52 0.11
CA LEU A 164 -29.54 -13.01 1.25
C LEU A 164 -30.24 -14.29 1.75
N ARG A 165 -29.48 -15.36 1.89
CA ARG A 165 -29.95 -16.65 2.46
C ARG A 165 -29.23 -16.88 3.78
N PHE A 166 -29.99 -17.03 4.85
CA PHE A 166 -29.48 -17.18 6.22
C PHE A 166 -29.70 -18.59 6.71
N PHE A 167 -28.74 -19.14 7.40
CA PHE A 167 -28.75 -20.46 8.01
C PHE A 167 -28.45 -20.34 9.49
N ALA A 168 -29.31 -20.82 10.36
CA ALA A 168 -29.19 -20.68 11.80
C ALA A 168 -29.82 -21.89 12.52
N PRO A 169 -29.39 -22.26 13.72
CA PRO A 169 -30.00 -23.34 14.51
C PRO A 169 -31.31 -22.90 15.17
N VAL A 170 -31.61 -21.60 15.20
CA VAL A 170 -32.79 -20.99 15.83
C VAL A 170 -33.36 -19.88 14.95
N ALA A 171 -34.52 -19.32 15.32
CA ALA A 171 -35.15 -18.20 14.64
C ALA A 171 -34.19 -17.01 14.47
N LEU A 172 -34.24 -16.36 13.32
CA LEU A 172 -33.40 -15.20 13.01
C LEU A 172 -33.81 -13.94 13.79
N ALA A 173 -32.86 -13.05 14.00
CA ALA A 173 -33.10 -11.71 14.54
C ALA A 173 -32.11 -10.70 13.91
N VAL A 174 -32.38 -10.29 12.67
CA VAL A 174 -31.53 -9.37 11.90
C VAL A 174 -31.96 -7.93 12.14
N SER A 175 -31.03 -7.08 12.56
CA SER A 175 -31.30 -5.67 12.90
C SER A 175 -30.96 -4.68 11.78
N GLU A 176 -30.05 -5.02 10.87
CA GLU A 176 -29.67 -4.11 9.78
C GLU A 176 -29.23 -4.90 8.55
N VAL A 177 -29.61 -4.39 7.38
CA VAL A 177 -28.99 -4.73 6.10
C VAL A 177 -28.70 -3.44 5.36
N SER A 178 -27.55 -3.36 4.72
CA SER A 178 -27.12 -2.15 4.01
C SER A 178 -26.23 -2.51 2.82
N LEU A 179 -26.30 -1.69 1.77
CA LEU A 179 -25.48 -1.81 0.58
C LEU A 179 -24.74 -0.50 0.32
N PHE A 180 -23.43 -0.60 0.11
CA PHE A 180 -22.57 0.57 -0.08
C PHE A 180 -21.62 0.37 -1.27
N LYS A 181 -21.12 1.48 -1.79
CA LYS A 181 -20.04 1.50 -2.78
C LYS A 181 -18.81 2.14 -2.13
N GLU A 182 -17.76 1.36 -2.00
CA GLU A 182 -16.45 1.89 -1.69
C GLU A 182 -15.93 2.69 -2.90
N PRO A 183 -15.38 3.90 -2.71
CA PRO A 183 -14.75 4.64 -3.79
C PRO A 183 -13.62 3.84 -4.44
N ASP A 184 -13.37 4.10 -5.71
CA ASP A 184 -12.25 3.52 -6.41
C ASP A 184 -10.93 3.91 -5.74
N ASN A 185 -9.99 2.96 -5.66
CA ASN A 185 -8.67 3.24 -5.10
C ASN A 185 -7.88 4.12 -6.05
N LEU A 186 -7.51 5.31 -5.57
CA LEU A 186 -6.67 6.28 -6.26
C LEU A 186 -5.34 6.51 -5.52
N GLU A 187 -4.92 5.57 -4.67
CA GLU A 187 -3.64 5.66 -3.97
C GLU A 187 -2.48 5.69 -4.97
N ALA A 188 -1.49 6.53 -4.69
CA ALA A 188 -0.32 6.67 -5.54
C ALA A 188 0.42 5.32 -5.71
N PRO A 189 0.73 4.89 -6.92
CA PRO A 189 1.44 3.64 -7.16
C PRO A 189 2.90 3.75 -6.67
N LYS A 190 3.50 2.63 -6.30
CA LYS A 190 4.91 2.53 -5.95
C LYS A 190 5.71 2.05 -7.16
N ILE A 191 6.83 2.69 -7.44
CA ILE A 191 7.69 2.38 -8.60
C ILE A 191 9.03 1.87 -8.08
N TYR A 192 9.45 0.70 -8.55
CA TYR A 192 10.71 0.06 -8.18
C TYR A 192 11.46 -0.35 -9.43
N ARG A 193 12.79 -0.17 -9.44
CA ARG A 193 13.67 -0.74 -10.47
C ARG A 193 14.55 -1.80 -9.80
N LYS A 194 14.79 -2.89 -10.47
CA LYS A 194 15.77 -3.90 -10.08
C LYS A 194 17.13 -3.60 -10.72
N LYS A 195 18.19 -4.19 -10.20
CA LYS A 195 19.57 -4.10 -10.71
C LYS A 195 19.68 -4.36 -12.22
N ASP A 196 18.84 -5.24 -12.78
CA ASP A 196 18.79 -5.59 -14.21
C ASP A 196 18.10 -4.53 -15.08
N GLY A 197 17.58 -3.45 -14.50
CA GLY A 197 16.86 -2.39 -15.17
C GLY A 197 15.36 -2.62 -15.32
N MET A 198 14.83 -3.75 -14.84
CA MET A 198 13.38 -4.02 -14.90
C MET A 198 12.62 -3.18 -13.89
N VAL A 199 11.71 -2.34 -14.39
CA VAL A 199 10.83 -1.49 -13.57
C VAL A 199 9.51 -2.19 -13.30
N SER A 200 9.13 -2.25 -12.03
CA SER A 200 7.84 -2.74 -11.56
C SER A 200 7.05 -1.60 -10.94
N ILE A 201 5.75 -1.52 -11.27
CA ILE A 201 4.83 -0.55 -10.67
C ILE A 201 3.77 -1.34 -9.91
N ARG A 202 3.55 -1.00 -8.64
CA ARG A 202 2.65 -1.75 -7.75
C ARG A 202 1.73 -0.81 -7.00
N THR A 203 0.55 -1.33 -6.68
CA THR A 203 -0.42 -0.73 -5.75
C THR A 203 -0.69 -1.73 -4.64
N ASP A 204 -1.02 -1.25 -3.45
CA ASP A 204 -1.34 -2.12 -2.30
C ASP A 204 -2.69 -2.84 -2.49
N ARG A 205 -3.48 -2.43 -3.49
CA ARG A 205 -4.80 -2.97 -3.84
C ARG A 205 -5.00 -3.04 -5.35
N PRO A 206 -5.91 -3.91 -5.82
CA PRO A 206 -6.34 -3.89 -7.21
C PRO A 206 -6.87 -2.51 -7.61
N VAL A 207 -6.49 -2.07 -8.79
CA VAL A 207 -6.92 -0.82 -9.42
C VAL A 207 -7.38 -1.08 -10.84
N ILE A 208 -8.15 -0.15 -11.42
CA ILE A 208 -8.68 -0.30 -12.77
C ILE A 208 -7.56 -0.25 -13.80
N SER A 209 -6.71 0.78 -13.73
CA SER A 209 -5.54 0.88 -14.59
C SER A 209 -4.44 1.72 -13.96
N ILE A 210 -3.19 1.39 -14.26
CA ILE A 210 -2.03 2.22 -13.98
C ILE A 210 -1.50 2.73 -15.32
N ARG A 211 -1.28 4.05 -15.42
CA ARG A 211 -0.64 4.68 -16.59
C ARG A 211 0.71 5.22 -16.18
N TYR A 212 1.68 5.15 -17.10
CA TYR A 212 3.03 5.61 -16.82
C TYR A 212 3.67 6.31 -18.02
N THR A 213 4.71 7.10 -17.72
CA THR A 213 5.58 7.79 -18.68
C THR A 213 7.03 7.59 -18.28
N THR A 214 7.93 7.67 -19.28
CA THR A 214 9.39 7.53 -19.10
C THR A 214 10.18 8.69 -19.70
N ASP A 215 9.47 9.74 -20.12
CA ASP A 215 9.99 10.95 -20.75
C ASP A 215 9.89 12.20 -19.87
N GLY A 216 9.48 12.00 -18.59
CA GLY A 216 9.30 13.09 -17.63
C GLY A 216 7.99 13.84 -17.74
N THR A 217 7.11 13.50 -18.70
CA THR A 217 5.75 14.07 -18.77
C THR A 217 4.84 13.48 -17.69
N GLU A 218 3.75 14.16 -17.35
CA GLU A 218 2.75 13.63 -16.42
C GLU A 218 1.92 12.53 -17.10
N PRO A 219 1.67 11.40 -16.41
CA PRO A 219 0.79 10.36 -16.92
C PRO A 219 -0.62 10.89 -17.16
N SER A 220 -1.19 10.56 -18.31
CA SER A 220 -2.57 10.83 -18.70
C SER A 220 -3.30 9.52 -18.97
N PHE A 221 -4.62 9.58 -19.15
CA PHE A 221 -5.40 8.39 -19.51
C PHE A 221 -4.97 7.75 -20.84
N THR A 222 -4.32 8.51 -21.73
CA THR A 222 -3.79 8.05 -23.02
C THR A 222 -2.33 7.60 -22.95
N SER A 223 -1.64 7.76 -21.81
CA SER A 223 -0.27 7.27 -21.61
C SER A 223 -0.23 5.74 -21.60
N ASN A 224 0.98 5.17 -21.65
CA ASN A 224 1.18 3.73 -21.62
C ASN A 224 0.49 3.07 -20.42
N GLU A 225 -0.22 1.98 -20.68
CA GLU A 225 -0.81 1.17 -19.61
C GLU A 225 0.21 0.18 -19.07
N TYR A 226 0.37 0.17 -17.76
CA TYR A 226 1.23 -0.80 -17.10
C TYR A 226 0.48 -2.14 -16.93
N LYS A 227 1.01 -3.19 -17.56
CA LYS A 227 0.49 -4.57 -17.46
C LYS A 227 1.50 -5.52 -16.83
N GLU A 228 2.77 -5.31 -17.12
CA GLU A 228 3.89 -6.14 -16.67
C GLU A 228 5.16 -5.31 -16.52
N PRO A 229 6.18 -5.81 -15.80
CA PRO A 229 7.46 -5.11 -15.69
C PRO A 229 8.09 -4.81 -17.06
N PHE A 230 8.68 -3.64 -17.20
CA PHE A 230 9.31 -3.18 -18.43
C PHE A 230 10.77 -2.76 -18.20
N LEU A 231 11.59 -2.82 -19.25
CA LEU A 231 12.99 -2.43 -19.18
C LEU A 231 13.14 -0.89 -19.20
N PHE A 232 13.88 -0.37 -18.22
CA PHE A 232 14.33 1.02 -18.14
C PHE A 232 15.77 1.03 -17.60
N ASP A 233 16.72 0.72 -18.48
CA ASP A 233 18.14 0.48 -18.16
C ASP A 233 19.03 1.73 -18.32
N LYS A 234 18.43 2.91 -18.32
CA LYS A 234 19.09 4.22 -18.37
C LYS A 234 18.74 5.08 -17.16
N GLN A 235 19.47 6.16 -16.97
CA GLN A 235 19.03 7.22 -16.06
C GLN A 235 17.81 7.97 -16.61
N GLY A 236 16.99 8.53 -15.74
CA GLY A 236 15.82 9.30 -16.14
C GLY A 236 14.68 9.19 -15.15
N VAL A 237 13.53 9.72 -15.53
CA VAL A 237 12.34 9.80 -14.66
C VAL A 237 11.27 8.84 -15.15
N VAL A 238 10.75 8.03 -14.22
CA VAL A 238 9.52 7.26 -14.44
C VAL A 238 8.44 7.86 -13.58
N ARG A 239 7.30 8.21 -14.19
CA ARG A 239 6.11 8.69 -13.50
C ARG A 239 4.96 7.74 -13.70
N ALA A 240 4.13 7.55 -12.67
CA ALA A 240 2.94 6.71 -12.77
C ALA A 240 1.80 7.25 -11.92
N ALA A 241 0.56 7.00 -12.37
CA ALA A 241 -0.65 7.29 -11.64
C ALA A 241 -1.71 6.20 -11.88
N VAL A 242 -2.60 6.02 -10.90
CA VAL A 242 -3.80 5.17 -11.04
C VAL A 242 -4.91 5.97 -11.72
N PHE A 243 -5.67 5.32 -12.60
CA PHE A 243 -6.82 5.92 -13.28
C PHE A 243 -8.07 5.07 -13.06
N THR A 244 -9.19 5.76 -12.87
CA THR A 244 -10.54 5.16 -12.80
C THR A 244 -11.14 4.99 -14.19
N SER A 245 -12.26 4.25 -14.28
CA SER A 245 -13.03 4.08 -15.53
C SER A 245 -13.60 5.40 -16.07
N ASP A 246 -13.89 6.37 -15.21
CA ASP A 246 -14.33 7.72 -15.59
C ASP A 246 -13.16 8.70 -15.81
N LYS A 247 -11.94 8.16 -15.99
CA LYS A 247 -10.69 8.87 -16.35
C LYS A 247 -10.16 9.83 -15.28
N LYS A 248 -10.62 9.74 -14.04
CA LYS A 248 -9.99 10.47 -12.94
C LYS A 248 -8.66 9.85 -12.59
N SER A 249 -7.66 10.67 -12.32
CA SER A 249 -6.34 10.24 -11.85
C SER A 249 -6.20 10.37 -10.35
N GLY A 250 -5.42 9.46 -9.75
CA GLY A 250 -4.87 9.62 -8.41
C GLY A 250 -3.62 10.50 -8.39
N GLU A 251 -2.94 10.49 -7.25
CA GLU A 251 -1.65 11.18 -7.10
C GLU A 251 -0.59 10.53 -7.99
N ILE A 252 0.31 11.35 -8.55
CA ILE A 252 1.40 10.92 -9.41
C ILE A 252 2.61 10.56 -8.54
N THR A 253 3.10 9.34 -8.67
CA THR A 253 4.43 8.96 -8.18
C THR A 253 5.46 9.29 -9.25
N SER A 254 6.56 9.92 -8.84
CA SER A 254 7.70 10.26 -9.69
C SER A 254 8.97 9.71 -9.05
N VAL A 255 9.70 8.86 -9.77
CA VAL A 255 10.99 8.31 -9.34
C VAL A 255 12.06 8.66 -10.36
N ILE A 256 13.15 9.25 -9.89
CA ILE A 256 14.34 9.54 -10.69
C ILE A 256 15.32 8.38 -10.49
N PHE A 257 15.57 7.65 -11.55
CA PHE A 257 16.57 6.61 -11.57
C PHE A 257 17.93 7.15 -12.02
N ASP A 258 18.98 6.72 -11.35
CA ASP A 258 20.38 6.89 -11.73
C ASP A 258 20.79 5.90 -12.82
N GLN A 259 22.08 5.75 -13.12
CA GLN A 259 22.61 4.77 -14.04
C GLN A 259 22.22 3.35 -13.62
N CYS A 260 21.79 2.54 -14.58
CA CYS A 260 21.45 1.14 -14.34
C CYS A 260 22.67 0.32 -13.90
N LYS A 261 22.54 -0.44 -12.84
CA LYS A 261 23.62 -1.15 -12.16
C LYS A 261 23.80 -2.61 -12.62
N LYS A 262 23.20 -2.99 -13.75
CA LYS A 262 23.19 -4.37 -14.27
C LYS A 262 24.57 -5.04 -14.28
N ASN A 263 25.59 -4.30 -14.66
CA ASN A 263 26.97 -4.82 -14.79
C ASN A 263 27.88 -4.41 -13.63
N TRP A 264 27.30 -3.78 -12.58
CA TRP A 264 28.08 -3.29 -11.45
C TRP A 264 28.45 -4.41 -10.49
N LYS A 265 29.63 -4.29 -9.89
CA LYS A 265 30.15 -5.21 -8.88
C LYS A 265 30.84 -4.45 -7.77
N ILE A 266 30.66 -4.90 -6.53
CA ILE A 266 31.47 -4.41 -5.41
C ILE A 266 32.76 -5.23 -5.38
N ILE A 267 33.90 -4.50 -5.43
CA ILE A 267 35.24 -5.09 -5.32
C ILE A 267 35.72 -5.12 -3.87
N SER A 268 35.41 -4.06 -3.12
CA SER A 268 35.72 -3.93 -1.70
C SER A 268 34.53 -3.29 -0.96
N PRO A 269 34.20 -3.76 0.26
CA PRO A 269 34.72 -4.92 0.97
C PRO A 269 34.21 -6.26 0.35
N VAL A 270 34.99 -7.31 0.50
CA VAL A 270 34.56 -8.68 0.10
C VAL A 270 33.82 -9.32 1.26
N LYS A 271 32.49 -9.24 1.26
CA LYS A 271 31.63 -9.79 2.31
C LYS A 271 30.26 -10.17 1.72
N SER A 272 29.56 -11.10 2.38
CA SER A 272 28.16 -11.45 1.99
C SER A 272 27.26 -10.23 2.12
N GLY A 273 26.34 -10.05 1.17
CA GLY A 273 25.35 -8.98 1.16
C GLY A 273 25.86 -7.64 0.62
N VAL A 274 27.10 -7.55 0.13
CA VAL A 274 27.63 -6.30 -0.46
C VAL A 274 26.84 -5.82 -1.67
N ASP A 275 26.21 -6.72 -2.41
CA ASP A 275 25.38 -6.38 -3.56
C ASP A 275 24.14 -5.57 -3.20
N ASN A 276 23.71 -5.57 -1.92
CA ASN A 276 22.64 -4.68 -1.45
C ASN A 276 22.99 -3.18 -1.58
N MET A 277 24.27 -2.83 -1.77
CA MET A 277 24.67 -1.45 -2.03
C MET A 277 24.43 -1.00 -3.49
N ILE A 278 24.09 -1.94 -4.37
CA ILE A 278 23.96 -1.70 -5.82
C ILE A 278 22.81 -2.54 -6.44
N ASP A 279 21.76 -2.86 -5.68
CA ASP A 279 20.64 -3.69 -6.13
C ASP A 279 19.41 -2.87 -6.60
N ASP A 280 19.48 -1.54 -6.52
CA ASP A 280 18.41 -0.59 -6.80
C ASP A 280 17.20 -0.73 -5.84
N ASN A 281 17.42 -1.28 -4.65
CA ASN A 281 16.38 -1.45 -3.64
C ASN A 281 16.76 -0.73 -2.33
N VAL A 282 16.24 0.45 -2.12
CA VAL A 282 16.51 1.25 -0.91
C VAL A 282 16.00 0.62 0.41
N GLU A 283 15.17 -0.42 0.33
CA GLU A 283 14.69 -1.15 1.51
C GLU A 283 15.70 -2.21 1.98
N SER A 284 16.60 -2.68 1.10
CA SER A 284 17.75 -3.50 1.43
C SER A 284 18.93 -2.61 1.85
N TYR A 285 19.85 -3.15 2.61
CA TYR A 285 21.10 -2.45 2.93
C TYR A 285 22.22 -3.44 3.27
N PHE A 286 23.43 -3.03 3.04
CA PHE A 286 24.64 -3.70 3.52
C PHE A 286 25.08 -3.10 4.84
N HIS A 287 25.62 -3.93 5.74
CA HIS A 287 26.33 -3.46 6.94
C HIS A 287 27.52 -4.34 7.27
N THR A 288 28.54 -3.76 7.87
CA THR A 288 29.75 -4.50 8.25
C THR A 288 29.74 -5.06 9.68
N TYR A 289 28.66 -4.84 10.44
CA TYR A 289 28.48 -5.45 11.75
C TYR A 289 28.32 -6.98 11.62
N ASP A 290 29.10 -7.71 12.41
CA ASP A 290 29.03 -9.16 12.53
C ASP A 290 28.41 -9.55 13.88
N ALA A 291 27.13 -9.90 13.86
CA ALA A 291 26.37 -10.25 15.06
C ALA A 291 26.90 -11.55 15.73
N GLY A 292 27.46 -12.48 14.96
CA GLY A 292 28.00 -13.74 15.49
C GLY A 292 29.26 -13.54 16.31
N ASN A 293 30.14 -12.66 15.89
CA ASN A 293 31.41 -12.33 16.53
C ASN A 293 31.37 -11.05 17.36
N LYS A 294 30.27 -10.29 17.32
CA LYS A 294 30.11 -8.96 17.91
C LYS A 294 31.22 -7.99 17.50
N LYS A 295 31.74 -8.15 16.27
CA LYS A 295 32.77 -7.29 15.71
C LYS A 295 32.15 -6.16 14.90
N GLU A 296 32.59 -4.94 15.18
CA GLU A 296 32.34 -3.75 14.38
C GLU A 296 33.59 -3.51 13.52
N PHE A 297 33.35 -3.15 12.25
CA PHE A 297 34.41 -2.92 11.28
C PHE A 297 33.99 -1.82 10.31
N VAL A 298 34.80 -0.79 10.19
CA VAL A 298 34.69 0.23 9.15
C VAL A 298 35.74 -0.08 8.11
N PRO A 299 35.37 -0.47 6.88
CA PRO A 299 36.33 -0.62 5.80
C PRO A 299 36.92 0.76 5.46
N ASP A 300 38.19 0.79 5.10
CA ASP A 300 38.86 2.02 4.68
C ASP A 300 38.15 2.58 3.42
N GLU A 301 37.63 1.70 2.59
CA GLU A 301 37.03 2.08 1.31
C GLU A 301 35.96 1.08 0.83
N VAL A 302 34.97 1.59 0.09
CA VAL A 302 34.06 0.81 -0.76
C VAL A 302 34.45 1.06 -2.21
N ILE A 303 34.76 -0.02 -2.95
CA ILE A 303 35.14 0.08 -4.36
C ILE A 303 34.06 -0.60 -5.22
N VAL A 304 33.54 0.17 -6.16
CA VAL A 304 32.53 -0.28 -7.17
C VAL A 304 33.18 -0.31 -8.54
N ASP A 305 33.09 -1.44 -9.24
CA ASP A 305 33.33 -1.55 -10.69
C ASP A 305 31.97 -1.37 -11.41
N MET A 306 31.82 -0.31 -12.17
CA MET A 306 30.61 -0.02 -12.95
C MET A 306 30.52 -0.79 -14.27
N GLY A 307 31.50 -1.66 -14.52
CA GLY A 307 31.54 -2.53 -15.70
C GLY A 307 32.02 -1.86 -16.99
N THR A 308 31.73 -0.58 -17.17
CA THR A 308 32.14 0.22 -18.33
C THR A 308 32.55 1.63 -17.91
N THR A 309 33.37 2.28 -18.72
CA THR A 309 33.72 3.69 -18.52
C THR A 309 32.56 4.58 -18.95
N ILE A 310 32.04 5.40 -18.03
CA ILE A 310 30.94 6.34 -18.23
C ILE A 310 31.32 7.77 -17.81
N PRO A 311 30.62 8.82 -18.31
CA PRO A 311 30.89 10.22 -17.92
C PRO A 311 30.16 10.57 -16.62
N VAL A 312 30.81 10.37 -15.47
CA VAL A 312 30.25 10.61 -14.14
C VAL A 312 30.23 12.09 -13.79
N SER A 313 29.09 12.64 -13.43
CA SER A 313 28.91 14.03 -13.01
C SER A 313 28.47 14.17 -11.55
N GLU A 314 27.87 13.13 -10.98
CA GLU A 314 27.32 13.16 -9.64
C GLU A 314 27.37 11.74 -9.02
N ILE A 315 27.64 11.67 -7.72
CA ILE A 315 27.58 10.44 -6.93
C ILE A 315 26.37 10.53 -6.00
N ILE A 316 25.64 9.42 -5.86
CA ILE A 316 24.50 9.31 -4.98
C ILE A 316 24.84 8.30 -3.88
N TYR A 317 24.73 8.74 -2.63
CA TYR A 317 24.80 7.87 -1.47
C TYR A 317 23.45 7.83 -0.78
N THR A 318 22.84 6.65 -0.65
CA THR A 318 21.61 6.45 0.10
C THR A 318 21.94 5.75 1.40
N PRO A 319 21.75 6.42 2.55
CA PRO A 319 21.91 5.78 3.85
C PRO A 319 20.80 4.75 4.07
N ARG A 320 21.01 3.85 5.01
CA ARG A 320 20.03 2.85 5.46
C ARG A 320 18.65 3.48 5.71
N GLN A 321 17.58 2.84 5.21
CA GLN A 321 16.19 3.32 5.21
C GLN A 321 15.26 2.49 6.09
N ASP A 322 15.75 1.84 7.12
CA ASP A 322 14.89 1.01 7.94
C ASP A 322 13.83 1.81 8.72
N MET A 323 12.78 1.09 9.11
CA MET A 323 11.58 1.63 9.75
C MET A 323 11.87 2.39 11.06
N TYR A 324 12.97 2.06 11.74
CA TYR A 324 13.35 2.66 13.03
C TYR A 324 14.22 3.90 12.89
N ARG A 325 14.53 4.35 11.68
CA ARG A 325 15.44 5.46 11.40
C ARG A 325 16.76 5.31 12.14
N ASN A 326 17.30 4.10 12.15
CA ASN A 326 18.54 3.79 12.83
C ASN A 326 19.71 4.42 12.08
N VAL A 327 20.48 5.22 12.78
CA VAL A 327 21.66 5.93 12.23
C VAL A 327 22.96 5.17 12.45
N ASP A 328 22.93 3.98 13.07
CA ASP A 328 24.12 3.18 13.33
C ASP A 328 24.87 2.86 12.03
N GLY A 329 26.12 3.29 11.96
CA GLY A 329 26.99 3.02 10.82
C GLY A 329 26.72 3.87 9.56
N VAL A 330 25.84 4.87 9.63
CA VAL A 330 25.63 5.79 8.52
C VAL A 330 26.91 6.60 8.28
N ILE A 331 27.38 6.67 7.03
CA ILE A 331 28.58 7.40 6.65
C ILE A 331 28.33 8.90 6.80
N GLU A 332 29.19 9.57 7.55
CA GLU A 332 29.14 11.02 7.77
C GLU A 332 30.25 11.74 7.01
N ASN A 333 31.51 11.28 7.13
CA ASN A 333 32.67 11.88 6.50
C ASN A 333 33.20 11.00 5.38
N TYR A 334 33.44 11.59 4.22
CA TYR A 334 33.79 10.83 3.03
C TYR A 334 34.84 11.50 2.15
N GLU A 335 35.53 10.67 1.34
CA GLU A 335 36.24 11.06 0.13
C GLU A 335 35.81 10.17 -1.04
N ILE A 336 35.72 10.77 -2.23
CA ILE A 336 35.39 10.09 -3.48
C ILE A 336 36.57 10.15 -4.42
N TYR A 337 36.96 8.99 -4.90
CA TYR A 337 37.96 8.86 -5.97
C TYR A 337 37.36 8.14 -7.16
N LEU A 338 37.76 8.54 -8.35
CA LEU A 338 37.34 7.96 -9.61
C LEU A 338 38.53 7.49 -10.42
N SER A 339 38.36 6.41 -11.20
CA SER A 339 39.40 5.81 -12.02
C SER A 339 38.84 5.15 -13.27
N GLU A 340 39.59 5.23 -14.38
CA GLU A 340 39.25 4.47 -15.63
C GLU A 340 39.80 3.05 -15.57
N ASP A 341 40.96 2.84 -14.96
CA ASP A 341 41.72 1.58 -14.99
C ASP A 341 41.78 0.83 -13.67
N GLY A 342 41.29 1.44 -12.58
CA GLY A 342 41.36 0.88 -11.21
C GLY A 342 42.73 0.96 -10.55
N LEU A 343 43.71 1.58 -11.22
CA LEU A 343 45.09 1.72 -10.75
C LEU A 343 45.42 3.17 -10.41
N LYS A 344 45.04 4.09 -11.30
CA LYS A 344 45.24 5.54 -11.11
C LYS A 344 43.95 6.17 -10.63
N TRP A 345 43.99 6.74 -9.44
CA TRP A 345 42.82 7.33 -8.80
C TRP A 345 42.94 8.85 -8.75
N GLU A 346 41.85 9.53 -9.16
CA GLU A 346 41.74 10.99 -9.03
C GLU A 346 40.70 11.31 -7.95
N MET A 347 41.05 12.20 -7.01
CA MET A 347 40.09 12.68 -6.02
C MET A 347 39.05 13.57 -6.72
N ALA A 348 37.77 13.14 -6.68
CA ALA A 348 36.66 13.83 -7.30
C ALA A 348 35.89 14.72 -6.31
N SER A 349 35.83 14.32 -5.04
CA SER A 349 35.12 15.07 -3.99
C SER A 349 35.57 14.62 -2.60
N LYS A 350 35.37 15.49 -1.61
CA LYS A 350 35.46 15.15 -0.18
C LYS A 350 34.48 16.03 0.61
N GLY A 351 34.00 15.55 1.73
CA GLY A 351 33.08 16.34 2.53
C GLY A 351 32.51 15.62 3.74
N VAL A 352 31.55 16.30 4.33
CA VAL A 352 30.76 15.85 5.48
C VAL A 352 29.30 16.01 5.11
N PHE A 353 28.49 14.97 5.31
CA PHE A 353 27.05 15.05 5.11
C PHE A 353 26.40 15.76 6.30
N GLN A 354 26.12 17.04 6.10
CA GLN A 354 25.46 17.85 7.13
C GLN A 354 24.03 17.36 7.34
N ASN A 355 23.60 17.28 8.60
CA ASN A 355 22.26 16.86 9.00
C ASN A 355 21.86 15.41 8.63
N ILE A 356 22.77 14.56 8.16
CA ILE A 356 22.44 13.19 7.80
C ILE A 356 21.86 12.40 9.00
N ARG A 357 22.24 12.75 10.22
CA ARG A 357 21.66 12.20 11.46
C ARG A 357 20.16 12.45 11.59
N GLN A 358 19.67 13.59 11.17
CA GLN A 358 18.27 13.99 11.26
C GLN A 358 17.47 13.63 10.00
N THR A 359 18.14 13.51 8.87
CA THR A 359 17.49 13.35 7.56
C THR A 359 18.21 12.28 6.73
N LEU A 360 17.72 11.05 6.80
CA LEU A 360 18.25 9.89 6.07
C LEU A 360 17.77 9.86 4.60
N VAL A 361 17.84 10.97 3.90
CA VAL A 361 17.53 11.04 2.46
C VAL A 361 18.76 10.71 1.61
N PRO A 362 18.61 10.32 0.34
CA PRO A 362 19.72 10.19 -0.58
C PRO A 362 20.56 11.47 -0.63
N GLN A 363 21.86 11.33 -0.54
CA GLN A 363 22.82 12.42 -0.58
C GLN A 363 23.39 12.54 -1.98
N GLU A 364 23.24 13.69 -2.62
CA GLU A 364 23.74 13.98 -3.95
C GLU A 364 25.06 14.75 -3.87
N ILE A 365 26.14 14.14 -4.34
CA ILE A 365 27.48 14.72 -4.37
C ILE A 365 27.77 15.18 -5.80
N LYS A 366 27.56 16.46 -6.07
CA LYS A 366 27.90 17.08 -7.37
C LYS A 366 29.41 17.20 -7.50
N LEU A 367 29.93 16.72 -8.63
CA LEU A 367 31.35 16.80 -8.93
C LEU A 367 31.69 18.15 -9.60
N ASN A 368 32.93 18.61 -9.45
CA ASN A 368 33.40 19.89 -10.01
C ASN A 368 33.60 19.84 -11.54
N LYS A 369 33.69 18.64 -12.12
CA LYS A 369 33.77 18.37 -13.55
C LYS A 369 33.18 17.01 -13.86
N VAL A 370 33.01 16.67 -15.13
CA VAL A 370 32.64 15.33 -15.58
C VAL A 370 33.90 14.46 -15.62
N TYR A 371 33.84 13.31 -14.97
CA TYR A 371 34.92 12.33 -14.94
C TYR A 371 34.55 11.14 -15.81
N ARG A 372 35.44 10.76 -16.75
CA ARG A 372 35.34 9.46 -17.41
C ARG A 372 35.84 8.39 -16.44
N SER A 373 34.98 7.50 -16.00
CA SER A 373 35.33 6.55 -14.97
C SER A 373 34.60 5.23 -15.10
N ARG A 374 35.29 4.13 -14.82
CA ARG A 374 34.73 2.80 -14.64
C ARG A 374 34.70 2.40 -13.16
N TYR A 375 35.61 2.95 -12.35
CA TYR A 375 35.72 2.58 -10.95
C TYR A 375 35.41 3.77 -10.06
N LEU A 376 34.58 3.54 -9.05
CA LEU A 376 34.26 4.48 -7.96
C LEU A 376 34.86 3.93 -6.68
N LYS A 377 35.62 4.74 -5.97
CA LYS A 377 36.12 4.46 -4.62
C LYS A 377 35.49 5.46 -3.65
N PHE A 378 34.78 4.95 -2.67
CA PHE A 378 34.16 5.71 -1.59
C PHE A 378 34.97 5.43 -0.31
N VAL A 379 35.79 6.36 0.11
CA VAL A 379 36.58 6.27 1.34
C VAL A 379 35.74 6.77 2.51
N VAL A 380 35.68 5.98 3.58
CA VAL A 380 34.87 6.25 4.76
C VAL A 380 35.77 6.79 5.88
N ASN A 381 35.70 8.09 6.10
CA ASN A 381 36.51 8.77 7.13
C ASN A 381 35.78 8.94 8.47
N GLY A 382 34.47 8.70 8.51
CA GLY A 382 33.66 8.75 9.74
C GLY A 382 32.27 8.22 9.56
N VAL A 383 31.73 7.63 10.60
CA VAL A 383 30.37 7.04 10.66
C VAL A 383 29.66 7.49 11.94
N LEU A 384 28.33 7.41 11.95
CA LEU A 384 27.52 7.74 13.11
C LEU A 384 27.38 6.56 14.07
N GLU A 385 27.33 6.84 15.37
CA GLU A 385 26.99 5.98 16.52
C GLU A 385 27.91 4.76 16.71
N LYS A 386 27.98 3.86 15.73
CA LYS A 386 28.67 2.57 15.81
C LYS A 386 29.81 2.48 14.81
N ASN A 387 30.87 1.77 15.18
CA ASN A 387 32.09 1.63 14.37
C ASN A 387 31.95 0.56 13.27
N PHE A 388 30.89 0.65 12.47
CA PHE A 388 30.66 -0.15 11.25
C PHE A 388 29.98 0.73 10.20
N ILE A 389 29.92 0.31 8.93
CA ILE A 389 29.14 1.01 7.91
C ILE A 389 27.78 0.36 7.68
N SER A 390 26.78 1.18 7.36
CA SER A 390 25.50 0.76 6.80
C SER A 390 25.14 1.61 5.58
N VAL A 391 24.89 0.96 4.45
CA VAL A 391 24.65 1.59 3.14
C VAL A 391 23.47 0.91 2.47
N ALA A 392 22.45 1.66 2.09
CA ALA A 392 21.37 1.13 1.27
C ALA A 392 21.76 1.12 -0.21
N GLU A 393 22.19 2.27 -0.76
CA GLU A 393 22.54 2.35 -2.17
C GLU A 393 23.70 3.29 -2.47
N ILE A 394 24.49 2.91 -3.48
CA ILE A 394 25.47 3.76 -4.14
C ILE A 394 25.10 3.86 -5.62
N GLY A 395 25.00 5.08 -6.13
CA GLY A 395 24.66 5.34 -7.51
C GLY A 395 25.49 6.47 -8.12
N VAL A 396 25.37 6.64 -9.43
CA VAL A 396 25.96 7.77 -10.16
C VAL A 396 24.99 8.34 -11.18
N ARG A 397 25.10 9.63 -11.45
CA ARG A 397 24.48 10.25 -12.61
C ARG A 397 25.55 10.64 -13.63
N THR A 398 25.14 10.56 -14.88
CA THR A 398 25.96 10.99 -16.02
C THR A 398 25.38 12.26 -16.61
N VAL A 399 26.17 13.01 -17.36
CA VAL A 399 25.66 14.01 -18.31
C VAL A 399 25.32 13.32 -19.62
N ASP A 400 24.22 13.70 -20.24
CA ASP A 400 23.83 13.26 -21.58
C ASP A 400 24.79 13.82 -22.64
#